data_b58b2806902d1ed45dd52f08161074e9
#
_entry.id   b58b2806902d1ed45dd52f08161074e9
#
_cell.length_a   1.000
_cell.length_b   1.000
_cell.length_c   1.000
_cell.angle_alpha   90.00
_cell.angle_beta   90.00
_cell.angle_gamma   90.00
#
_symmetry.space_group_name_H-M   'P 1'
#
loop_
_entity.id
_entity.type
_entity.pdbx_description
1 polymer ?
#
loop_
_entity_poly.entity_id
_entity_poly.type
_entity_poly.pdbx_seq_one_letter_code
_entity_poly.pdbx_strand_id
1 'polypeptide(L)'
;MKRSLLVVTAVLLAGLWASRAGLRAQDNPKADDYKISDADVARVNPVKSSPEGLAEARKVFGYDCEMCHGAKGDGKGEVVESMKLTMRDWRDPATLAKLSDGEIFYIITKGKGKMMAEGDRVPEKLRWNLVNLVRALAAKGGGEQKSAAATPAP
;
A
#
# COMPACT_ATOMS: atom_id res chain seq x y z
N MET A 1 -40.91 25.70 42.47
CA MET A 1 -40.68 24.42 41.75
C MET A 1 -40.57 24.55 40.23
N LYS A 2 -41.03 25.61 39.54
CA LYS A 2 -40.94 25.76 38.06
C LYS A 2 -39.56 26.25 37.55
N ARG A 3 -38.72 26.91 38.35
CA ARG A 3 -37.40 27.44 37.96
C ARG A 3 -36.29 26.39 37.92
N SER A 4 -36.40 25.33 38.72
CA SER A 4 -35.39 24.26 38.73
C SER A 4 -35.49 23.31 37.54
N LEU A 5 -36.67 23.18 36.93
CA LEU A 5 -36.87 22.30 35.79
C LEU A 5 -36.26 22.86 34.49
N LEU A 6 -36.24 24.20 34.34
CA LEU A 6 -35.68 24.88 33.16
C LEU A 6 -34.14 24.84 33.13
N VAL A 7 -33.48 24.82 34.28
CA VAL A 7 -32.01 24.74 34.35
C VAL A 7 -31.50 23.34 34.00
N VAL A 8 -32.22 22.28 34.39
CA VAL A 8 -31.84 20.90 34.11
C VAL A 8 -31.98 20.56 32.60
N THR A 9 -33.02 21.10 31.95
CA THR A 9 -33.20 20.88 30.50
C THR A 9 -32.17 21.61 29.64
N ALA A 10 -31.70 22.80 30.07
CA ALA A 10 -30.66 23.55 29.35
C ALA A 10 -29.30 22.86 29.40
N VAL A 11 -28.96 22.21 30.52
CA VAL A 11 -27.66 21.47 30.66
C VAL A 11 -27.65 20.19 29.86
N LEU A 12 -28.78 19.50 29.71
CA LEU A 12 -28.86 18.25 28.91
C LEU A 12 -28.79 18.53 27.38
N LEU A 13 -29.25 19.70 26.91
CA LEU A 13 -29.17 20.07 25.49
C LEU A 13 -27.76 20.56 25.09
N ALA A 14 -26.99 21.14 26.00
CA ALA A 14 -25.62 21.56 25.73
C ALA A 14 -24.63 20.35 25.63
N GLY A 15 -24.92 19.22 26.30
CA GLY A 15 -24.09 18.03 26.27
C GLY A 15 -24.17 17.25 24.98
N LEU A 16 -25.21 17.36 24.17
CA LEU A 16 -25.36 16.63 22.89
C LEU A 16 -24.62 17.28 21.71
N TRP A 17 -24.14 18.52 21.86
CA TRP A 17 -23.42 19.22 20.76
C TRP A 17 -21.91 18.98 20.78
N ALA A 18 -21.33 18.49 21.88
CA ALA A 18 -19.89 18.31 22.02
C ALA A 18 -19.36 16.96 21.46
N SER A 19 -20.24 16.03 21.07
CA SER A 19 -19.83 14.68 20.63
C SER A 19 -19.69 14.53 19.11
N ARG A 20 -19.72 15.62 18.34
CA ARG A 20 -19.34 15.61 16.92
C ARG A 20 -17.87 15.97 16.72
N ALA A 21 -16.98 15.41 17.53
CA ALA A 21 -15.56 15.34 17.21
C ALA A 21 -15.43 14.35 16.04
N GLY A 22 -15.30 14.93 14.85
CA GLY A 22 -15.40 14.23 13.59
C GLY A 22 -14.43 13.07 13.48
N LEU A 23 -14.94 11.93 13.06
CA LEU A 23 -14.14 10.99 12.28
C LEU A 23 -13.63 11.76 11.07
N ARG A 24 -12.41 12.30 11.16
CA ARG A 24 -11.68 12.74 9.97
C ARG A 24 -11.44 11.49 9.16
N ALA A 25 -12.19 11.32 8.09
CA ALA A 25 -11.78 10.46 7.00
C ALA A 25 -10.34 10.90 6.64
N GLN A 26 -9.40 9.96 6.68
CA GLN A 26 -8.06 10.24 6.21
C GLN A 26 -8.20 10.49 4.70
N ASP A 27 -8.11 11.75 4.29
CA ASP A 27 -8.05 12.12 2.88
C ASP A 27 -6.78 11.50 2.31
N ASN A 28 -6.96 10.38 1.62
CA ASN A 28 -5.88 9.81 0.82
C ASN A 28 -5.60 10.80 -0.32
N PRO A 29 -4.38 11.36 -0.45
CA PRO A 29 -4.09 12.38 -1.45
C PRO A 29 -4.48 11.87 -2.84
N LYS A 30 -5.16 12.73 -3.62
CA LYS A 30 -5.54 12.43 -5.00
C LYS A 30 -4.28 12.05 -5.79
N ALA A 31 -4.42 11.12 -6.72
CA ALA A 31 -3.30 10.57 -7.50
C ALA A 31 -2.44 11.64 -8.19
N ASP A 32 -3.01 12.83 -8.45
CA ASP A 32 -2.35 13.94 -9.15
C ASP A 32 -1.44 14.79 -8.24
N ASP A 33 -1.62 14.73 -6.90
CA ASP A 33 -0.80 15.48 -5.92
C ASP A 33 0.33 14.63 -5.31
N TYR A 34 0.56 13.44 -5.85
CA TYR A 34 1.49 12.47 -5.29
C TYR A 34 2.94 12.79 -5.67
N LYS A 35 3.56 13.70 -4.91
CA LYS A 35 4.96 14.08 -5.10
C LYS A 35 5.84 13.39 -4.05
N ILE A 36 6.75 12.54 -4.51
CA ILE A 36 7.79 11.94 -3.67
C ILE A 36 8.97 12.92 -3.61
N SER A 37 9.49 13.21 -2.42
CA SER A 37 10.64 14.10 -2.29
C SER A 37 11.92 13.44 -2.84
N ASP A 38 12.87 14.25 -3.33
CA ASP A 38 14.17 13.74 -3.80
C ASP A 38 14.91 12.96 -2.69
N ALA A 39 14.72 13.36 -1.44
CA ALA A 39 15.27 12.67 -0.28
C ALA A 39 14.68 11.27 -0.10
N ASP A 40 13.36 11.10 -0.31
CA ASP A 40 12.71 9.79 -0.26
C ASP A 40 13.09 8.92 -1.46
N VAL A 41 13.20 9.51 -2.65
CA VAL A 41 13.66 8.81 -3.86
C VAL A 41 15.08 8.27 -3.68
N ALA A 42 15.96 9.04 -3.06
CA ALA A 42 17.35 8.68 -2.83
C ALA A 42 17.57 7.66 -1.70
N ARG A 43 16.53 7.28 -0.95
CA ARG A 43 16.66 6.28 0.13
C ARG A 43 17.09 4.93 -0.43
N VAL A 44 18.16 4.39 0.15
CA VAL A 44 18.65 3.04 -0.15
C VAL A 44 18.04 2.07 0.86
N ASN A 45 17.65 0.89 0.41
CA ASN A 45 17.13 -0.14 1.31
C ASN A 45 18.22 -0.60 2.30
N PRO A 46 18.07 -0.32 3.60
CA PRO A 46 19.07 -0.72 4.60
C PRO A 46 18.98 -2.20 4.97
N VAL A 47 17.93 -2.91 4.52
CA VAL A 47 17.68 -4.31 4.85
C VAL A 47 18.10 -5.20 3.69
N LYS A 48 19.16 -5.98 3.90
CA LYS A 48 19.58 -6.99 2.91
C LYS A 48 18.47 -8.05 2.74
N SER A 49 18.22 -8.44 1.49
CA SER A 49 17.30 -9.53 1.20
C SER A 49 17.82 -10.84 1.81
N SER A 50 16.93 -11.55 2.52
CA SER A 50 17.22 -12.88 3.09
C SER A 50 15.98 -13.77 2.94
N PRO A 51 16.14 -15.11 2.97
CA PRO A 51 15.01 -16.03 2.92
C PRO A 51 13.98 -15.77 4.04
N GLU A 52 14.44 -15.47 5.25
CA GLU A 52 13.61 -15.21 6.41
C GLU A 52 12.83 -13.89 6.24
N GLY A 53 13.51 -12.81 5.83
CA GLY A 53 12.90 -11.53 5.57
C GLY A 53 11.87 -11.59 4.43
N LEU A 54 12.14 -12.34 3.38
CA LEU A 54 11.19 -12.60 2.29
C LEU A 54 9.99 -13.42 2.75
N ALA A 55 10.18 -14.41 3.65
CA ALA A 55 9.09 -15.21 4.20
C ALA A 55 8.16 -14.36 5.09
N GLU A 56 8.71 -13.47 5.93
CA GLU A 56 7.93 -12.52 6.72
C GLU A 56 7.15 -11.55 5.82
N ALA A 57 7.82 -10.95 4.85
CA ALA A 57 7.19 -10.04 3.89
C ALA A 57 6.06 -10.71 3.11
N ARG A 58 6.24 -11.99 2.73
CA ARG A 58 5.21 -12.74 1.99
C ARG A 58 3.94 -12.96 2.80
N LYS A 59 4.02 -13.08 4.12
CA LYS A 59 2.83 -13.16 4.98
C LYS A 59 2.01 -11.87 4.92
N VAL A 60 2.67 -10.72 5.09
CA VAL A 60 2.00 -9.41 4.99
C VAL A 60 1.47 -9.19 3.57
N PHE A 61 2.26 -9.51 2.55
CA PHE A 61 1.86 -9.41 1.17
C PHE A 61 0.58 -10.19 0.87
N GLY A 62 0.46 -11.42 1.38
CA GLY A 62 -0.72 -12.28 1.21
C GLY A 62 -1.99 -11.69 1.83
N TYR A 63 -1.86 -10.97 2.95
CA TYR A 63 -3.02 -10.38 3.63
C TYR A 63 -3.42 -9.00 3.08
N ASP A 64 -2.45 -8.17 2.73
CA ASP A 64 -2.70 -6.74 2.48
C ASP A 64 -2.50 -6.31 1.02
N CYS A 65 -1.77 -7.10 0.21
CA CYS A 65 -1.32 -6.66 -1.11
C CYS A 65 -1.82 -7.56 -2.25
N GLU A 66 -1.85 -8.87 -2.02
CA GLU A 66 -2.11 -9.89 -3.04
C GLU A 66 -3.48 -9.73 -3.69
N MET A 67 -4.50 -9.32 -2.93
CA MET A 67 -5.85 -9.11 -3.41
C MET A 67 -5.93 -8.13 -4.61
N CYS A 68 -4.99 -7.17 -4.69
CA CYS A 68 -4.88 -6.25 -5.81
C CYS A 68 -3.73 -6.60 -6.75
N HIS A 69 -2.53 -6.91 -6.18
CA HIS A 69 -1.31 -7.09 -6.97
C HIS A 69 -1.15 -8.49 -7.55
N GLY A 70 -1.96 -9.46 -7.12
CA GLY A 70 -1.84 -10.87 -7.48
C GLY A 70 -0.67 -11.57 -6.77
N ALA A 71 -0.77 -12.87 -6.53
CA ALA A 71 0.23 -13.67 -5.81
C ALA A 71 1.64 -13.63 -6.43
N LYS A 72 1.69 -13.39 -7.74
CA LYS A 72 2.94 -13.30 -8.53
C LYS A 72 3.34 -11.86 -8.86
N GLY A 73 2.59 -10.86 -8.39
CA GLY A 73 2.80 -9.46 -8.76
C GLY A 73 2.40 -9.13 -10.19
N ASP A 74 1.47 -9.90 -10.77
CA ASP A 74 1.00 -9.74 -12.15
C ASP A 74 -0.12 -8.73 -12.32
N GLY A 75 -0.54 -8.10 -11.22
CA GLY A 75 -1.62 -7.13 -11.23
C GLY A 75 -3.01 -7.75 -11.46
N LYS A 76 -3.15 -9.06 -11.32
CA LYS A 76 -4.40 -9.80 -11.53
C LYS A 76 -4.98 -10.32 -10.21
N GLY A 77 -4.97 -9.46 -9.18
CA GLY A 77 -5.59 -9.79 -7.91
C GLY A 77 -7.10 -9.89 -8.01
N GLU A 78 -7.69 -10.61 -7.07
CA GLU A 78 -9.12 -10.99 -7.06
C GLU A 78 -10.08 -9.79 -7.11
N VAL A 79 -9.70 -8.64 -6.53
CA VAL A 79 -10.57 -7.46 -6.48
C VAL A 79 -10.37 -6.47 -7.63
N VAL A 80 -9.42 -6.73 -8.54
CA VAL A 80 -9.04 -5.79 -9.60
C VAL A 80 -10.22 -5.45 -10.51
N GLU A 81 -10.96 -6.44 -10.95
CA GLU A 81 -12.09 -6.26 -11.84
C GLU A 81 -13.26 -5.56 -11.13
N SER A 82 -13.67 -6.05 -9.96
CA SER A 82 -14.79 -5.50 -9.19
C SER A 82 -14.57 -4.05 -8.77
N MET A 83 -13.33 -3.68 -8.43
CA MET A 83 -12.95 -2.32 -8.05
C MET A 83 -12.53 -1.44 -9.23
N LYS A 84 -12.54 -1.97 -10.46
CA LYS A 84 -12.09 -1.28 -11.68
C LYS A 84 -10.71 -0.65 -11.51
N LEU A 85 -9.74 -1.46 -11.04
CA LEU A 85 -8.37 -1.02 -10.84
C LEU A 85 -7.56 -1.19 -12.13
N THR A 86 -6.63 -0.25 -12.36
CA THR A 86 -5.57 -0.39 -13.37
C THR A 86 -4.29 -0.75 -12.64
N MET A 87 -3.91 -2.01 -12.70
CA MET A 87 -2.72 -2.53 -12.02
C MET A 87 -1.57 -2.69 -13.00
N ARG A 88 -0.34 -2.58 -12.47
CA ARG A 88 0.88 -2.84 -13.23
C ARG A 88 1.32 -4.29 -13.03
N ASP A 89 1.77 -4.92 -14.10
CA ASP A 89 2.44 -6.22 -14.02
C ASP A 89 3.92 -6.00 -13.65
N TRP A 90 4.32 -6.39 -12.45
CA TRP A 90 5.70 -6.25 -11.99
C TRP A 90 6.66 -7.26 -12.64
N ARG A 91 6.12 -8.31 -13.26
CA ARG A 91 6.92 -9.29 -14.00
C ARG A 91 7.48 -8.71 -15.30
N ASP A 92 6.89 -7.62 -15.79
CA ASP A 92 7.48 -6.82 -16.86
C ASP A 92 8.66 -6.02 -16.28
N PRO A 93 9.90 -6.28 -16.74
CA PRO A 93 11.09 -5.59 -16.24
C PRO A 93 11.01 -4.06 -16.38
N ALA A 94 10.29 -3.54 -17.37
CA ALA A 94 10.14 -2.10 -17.60
C ALA A 94 9.30 -1.42 -16.51
N THR A 95 8.41 -2.16 -15.85
CA THR A 95 7.46 -1.61 -14.88
C THR A 95 8.14 -1.05 -13.63
N LEU A 96 9.16 -1.72 -13.10
CA LEU A 96 9.86 -1.33 -11.88
C LEU A 96 11.27 -0.75 -12.15
N ALA A 97 11.74 -0.78 -13.39
CA ALA A 97 13.10 -0.33 -13.72
C ALA A 97 13.36 1.14 -13.41
N LYS A 98 12.33 1.97 -13.46
CA LYS A 98 12.42 3.41 -13.20
C LYS A 98 12.12 3.82 -11.76
N LEU A 99 11.73 2.88 -10.90
CA LEU A 99 11.43 3.17 -9.49
C LEU A 99 12.63 2.79 -8.62
N SER A 100 13.09 3.72 -7.79
CA SER A 100 14.06 3.43 -6.74
C SER A 100 13.43 2.60 -5.63
N ASP A 101 14.26 1.99 -4.77
CA ASP A 101 13.77 1.30 -3.57
C ASP A 101 13.11 2.28 -2.59
N GLY A 102 13.61 3.51 -2.52
CA GLY A 102 13.02 4.59 -1.73
C GLY A 102 11.62 4.95 -2.21
N GLU A 103 11.40 5.04 -3.52
CA GLU A 103 10.07 5.30 -4.08
C GLU A 103 9.09 4.16 -3.78
N ILE A 104 9.51 2.91 -3.94
CA ILE A 104 8.67 1.75 -3.62
C ILE A 104 8.34 1.75 -2.12
N PHE A 105 9.34 2.00 -1.26
CA PHE A 105 9.14 2.11 0.18
C PHE A 105 8.17 3.23 0.55
N TYR A 106 8.29 4.39 -0.09
CA TYR A 106 7.39 5.53 0.13
C TYR A 106 5.96 5.18 -0.26
N ILE A 107 5.77 4.55 -1.42
CA ILE A 107 4.46 4.10 -1.91
C ILE A 107 3.82 3.11 -0.93
N ILE A 108 4.57 2.12 -0.45
CA ILE A 108 4.08 1.18 0.56
C ILE A 108 3.72 1.91 1.86
N THR A 109 4.55 2.87 2.28
CA THR A 109 4.37 3.59 3.55
C THR A 109 3.18 4.54 3.54
N LYS A 110 2.98 5.28 2.45
CA LYS A 110 1.99 6.36 2.36
C LYS A 110 0.73 5.99 1.57
N GLY A 111 0.76 4.86 0.87
CA GLY A 111 -0.27 4.50 -0.10
C GLY A 111 -0.18 5.33 -1.38
N LYS A 112 -0.98 5.02 -2.38
CA LYS A 112 -1.10 5.80 -3.62
C LYS A 112 -2.45 5.55 -4.29
N GLY A 113 -3.25 6.60 -4.46
CA GLY A 113 -4.59 6.47 -5.03
C GLY A 113 -5.48 5.54 -4.19
N LYS A 114 -5.87 4.40 -4.74
CA LYS A 114 -6.65 3.38 -4.00
C LYS A 114 -5.81 2.42 -3.15
N MET A 115 -4.49 2.47 -3.26
CA MET A 115 -3.59 1.67 -2.42
C MET A 115 -3.54 2.25 -1.01
N MET A 116 -3.81 1.42 -0.02
CA MET A 116 -3.77 1.81 1.39
C MET A 116 -2.33 2.05 1.86
N ALA A 117 -2.19 2.90 2.89
CA ALA A 117 -0.92 3.17 3.55
C ALA A 117 -0.61 2.08 4.59
N GLU A 118 0.62 1.57 4.60
CA GLU A 118 1.08 0.57 5.57
C GLU A 118 1.97 1.16 6.67
N GLY A 119 2.20 2.48 6.65
CA GLY A 119 3.13 3.16 7.57
C GLY A 119 2.88 2.90 9.04
N ASP A 120 1.61 2.94 9.45
CA ASP A 120 1.19 2.80 10.85
C ASP A 120 0.91 1.35 11.27
N ARG A 121 0.78 0.43 10.29
CA ARG A 121 0.38 -0.96 10.50
C ARG A 121 1.56 -1.93 10.43
N VAL A 122 2.52 -1.65 9.57
CA VAL A 122 3.65 -2.54 9.29
C VAL A 122 4.96 -1.88 9.75
N PRO A 123 5.77 -2.54 10.61
CA PRO A 123 7.05 -2.02 11.07
C PRO A 123 7.99 -1.65 9.91
N GLU A 124 8.82 -0.62 10.08
CA GLU A 124 9.69 -0.09 9.02
C GLU A 124 10.58 -1.16 8.38
N LYS A 125 11.24 -1.99 9.20
CA LYS A 125 12.08 -3.09 8.71
C LYS A 125 11.30 -4.05 7.80
N LEU A 126 10.05 -4.34 8.15
CA LEU A 126 9.21 -5.25 7.38
C LEU A 126 8.72 -4.61 6.09
N ARG A 127 8.47 -3.30 6.07
CA ARG A 127 8.20 -2.55 4.83
C ARG A 127 9.39 -2.56 3.88
N TRP A 128 10.63 -2.50 4.38
CA TRP A 128 11.83 -2.70 3.57
C TRP A 128 11.96 -4.14 3.04
N ASN A 129 11.55 -5.13 3.83
CA ASN A 129 11.46 -6.51 3.34
C ASN A 129 10.37 -6.67 2.28
N LEU A 130 9.27 -5.90 2.33
CA LEU A 130 8.28 -5.85 1.24
C LEU A 130 8.88 -5.28 -0.04
N VAL A 131 9.75 -4.26 0.03
CA VAL A 131 10.50 -3.77 -1.15
C VAL A 131 11.35 -4.90 -1.74
N ASN A 132 12.09 -5.65 -0.90
CA ASN A 132 12.86 -6.81 -1.35
C ASN A 132 11.97 -7.86 -2.02
N LEU A 133 10.78 -8.13 -1.48
CA LEU A 133 9.83 -9.07 -2.05
C LEU A 133 9.31 -8.61 -3.43
N VAL A 134 8.93 -7.33 -3.57
CA VAL A 134 8.50 -6.74 -4.85
C VAL A 134 9.59 -6.90 -5.91
N ARG A 135 10.85 -6.61 -5.57
CA ARG A 135 12.00 -6.83 -6.46
C ARG A 135 12.20 -8.31 -6.83
N ALA A 136 12.03 -9.21 -5.87
CA ALA A 136 12.16 -10.65 -6.10
C ALA A 136 11.04 -11.21 -6.99
N LEU A 137 9.81 -10.70 -6.87
CA LEU A 137 8.69 -11.06 -7.75
C LEU A 137 8.96 -10.62 -9.18
N ALA A 138 9.45 -9.38 -9.37
CA ALA A 138 9.81 -8.84 -10.68
C ALA A 138 10.93 -9.65 -11.35
N ALA A 139 11.95 -10.02 -10.60
CA ALA A 139 13.06 -10.81 -11.13
C ALA A 139 12.63 -12.21 -11.60
N LYS A 140 11.77 -12.89 -10.84
CA LYS A 140 11.22 -14.20 -11.20
C LYS A 140 10.32 -14.12 -12.44
N GLY A 141 9.43 -13.15 -12.48
CA GLY A 141 8.52 -12.97 -13.62
C GLY A 141 9.22 -12.63 -14.91
N GLY A 142 10.26 -11.79 -14.85
CA GLY A 142 11.11 -11.49 -16.02
C GLY A 142 11.82 -12.73 -16.56
N GLY A 143 12.22 -13.67 -15.69
CA GLY A 143 12.79 -14.96 -16.09
C GLY A 143 11.78 -15.88 -16.79
N GLU A 144 10.55 -15.97 -16.26
CA GLU A 144 9.47 -16.78 -16.86
C GLU A 144 9.05 -16.24 -18.23
N GLN A 145 8.90 -14.92 -18.39
CA GLN A 145 8.55 -14.29 -19.67
C GLN A 145 9.63 -14.49 -20.72
N LYS A 146 10.90 -14.37 -20.34
CA LYS A 146 12.03 -14.59 -21.25
C LYS A 146 12.12 -16.04 -21.73
N SER A 147 11.83 -17.00 -20.83
CA SER A 147 11.76 -18.42 -21.17
C SER A 147 10.60 -18.74 -22.12
N ALA A 148 9.40 -18.17 -21.88
CA ALA A 148 8.23 -18.37 -22.74
C ALA A 148 8.42 -17.78 -24.13
N ALA A 149 9.10 -16.64 -24.26
CA ALA A 149 9.40 -15.99 -25.55
C ALA A 149 10.50 -16.73 -26.35
N ALA A 150 11.31 -17.58 -25.69
CA ALA A 150 12.36 -18.35 -26.32
C ALA A 150 11.91 -19.74 -26.82
N THR A 151 10.66 -20.14 -26.56
CA THR A 151 10.10 -21.41 -27.07
C THR A 151 9.54 -21.16 -28.47
N PRO A 152 10.13 -21.69 -29.56
CA PRO A 152 9.54 -21.60 -30.90
C PRO A 152 8.19 -22.33 -30.90
N ALA A 153 7.19 -21.72 -31.55
CA ALA A 153 5.90 -22.39 -31.79
C ALA A 153 6.12 -23.66 -32.63
N PRO A 154 5.36 -24.74 -32.41
CA PRO A 154 5.46 -25.99 -33.13
C PRO A 154 5.09 -25.84 -34.61
#